data_ecfa5039331eb119e63ddc2f48441b6d
#
_entry.id   ecfa5039331eb119e63ddc2f48441b6d
#
_cell.length_a   1.000
_cell.length_b   1.000
_cell.length_c   1.000
_cell.angle_alpha   90.00
_cell.angle_beta   90.00
_cell.angle_gamma   90.00
#
_symmetry.space_group_name_H-M   'P 1'
#
loop_
_entity.id
_entity.type
_entity.pdbx_description
1 polymer ?
#
loop_
_entity_poly.entity_id
_entity_poly.type
_entity_poly.pdbx_seq_one_letter_code
_entity_poly.pdbx_strand_id
1 'polypeptide(L)'
;LCTPHYLHTPMAEMAAERGIHVFTEKPPVIDREQWARFQKLEQAPIRVGVCFQNRYNRSVELLRELLASGKPGKILGARAFVTWHREAPYYTESGWRGTLEMEGGGVLINQSVHTLDLLGQFLGRAEEVEATMGNHHLKNVIEVEDTMEAYITFGQPTALFYATTAYCANSPVLVELADVLPRSLFE
;
A
#
# COMPACT_ATOMS: atom_id res chain seq x y z
N LEU A 1 0.64 -13.81 -11.59
CA LEU A 1 2.08 -13.63 -11.42
C LEU A 1 2.37 -13.57 -9.93
N CYS A 2 3.29 -14.43 -9.44
CA CYS A 2 3.70 -14.53 -8.04
C CYS A 2 5.24 -14.54 -7.95
N THR A 3 5.86 -13.68 -8.73
CA THR A 3 7.31 -13.55 -8.84
C THR A 3 7.85 -12.42 -7.95
N PRO A 4 9.16 -12.20 -7.85
CA PRO A 4 9.71 -10.98 -7.29
C PRO A 4 9.21 -9.71 -7.98
N HIS A 5 9.20 -8.59 -7.25
CA HIS A 5 8.56 -7.35 -7.67
C HIS A 5 9.00 -6.85 -9.05
N TYR A 6 10.31 -6.83 -9.32
CA TYR A 6 10.86 -6.31 -10.56
C TYR A 6 10.41 -7.06 -11.83
N LEU A 7 9.87 -8.27 -11.67
CA LEU A 7 9.41 -9.11 -12.77
C LEU A 7 7.92 -8.90 -13.12
N HIS A 8 7.13 -8.25 -12.25
CA HIS A 8 5.69 -8.14 -12.47
C HIS A 8 5.35 -7.41 -13.76
N THR A 9 5.90 -6.21 -13.97
CA THR A 9 5.66 -5.43 -15.20
C THR A 9 6.19 -6.13 -16.46
N PRO A 10 7.45 -6.58 -16.54
CA PRO A 10 7.92 -7.29 -17.73
C PRO A 10 7.11 -8.52 -18.10
N MET A 11 6.70 -9.31 -17.11
CA MET A 11 5.88 -10.50 -17.34
C MET A 11 4.45 -10.16 -17.76
N ALA A 12 3.89 -9.07 -17.22
CA ALA A 12 2.58 -8.59 -17.65
C ALA A 12 2.59 -8.11 -19.10
N GLU A 13 3.63 -7.42 -19.53
CA GLU A 13 3.83 -7.03 -20.94
C GLU A 13 3.94 -8.25 -21.86
N MET A 14 4.75 -9.25 -21.48
CA MET A 14 4.89 -10.49 -22.25
C MET A 14 3.57 -11.25 -22.39
N ALA A 15 2.73 -11.23 -21.34
CA ALA A 15 1.39 -11.82 -21.39
C ALA A 15 0.45 -11.03 -22.30
N ALA A 16 0.50 -9.69 -22.23
CA ALA A 16 -0.30 -8.81 -23.08
C ALA A 16 -0.01 -9.00 -24.57
N GLU A 17 1.26 -9.11 -24.95
CA GLU A 17 1.68 -9.42 -26.34
C GLU A 17 1.10 -10.73 -26.88
N ARG A 18 0.72 -11.64 -26.00
CA ARG A 18 0.12 -12.94 -26.32
C ARG A 18 -1.40 -12.99 -26.12
N GLY A 19 -2.01 -11.83 -25.81
CA GLY A 19 -3.43 -11.74 -25.53
C GLY A 19 -3.89 -12.45 -24.25
N ILE A 20 -2.96 -12.69 -23.30
CA ILE A 20 -3.24 -13.40 -22.04
C ILE A 20 -3.60 -12.39 -20.96
N HIS A 21 -4.74 -12.59 -20.30
CA HIS A 21 -5.12 -11.80 -19.14
C HIS A 21 -4.15 -12.01 -17.97
N VAL A 22 -3.93 -10.97 -17.16
CA VAL A 22 -2.96 -10.98 -16.06
C VAL A 22 -3.65 -10.76 -14.72
N PHE A 23 -3.32 -11.58 -13.73
CA PHE A 23 -3.53 -11.29 -12.33
C PHE A 23 -2.17 -11.38 -11.62
N THR A 24 -1.72 -10.27 -11.04
CA THR A 24 -0.39 -10.16 -10.44
C THR A 24 -0.44 -9.84 -8.96
N GLU A 25 0.56 -10.32 -8.23
CA GLU A 25 0.83 -9.84 -6.88
C GLU A 25 1.20 -8.35 -6.89
N LYS A 26 1.03 -7.74 -5.73
CA LYS A 26 1.47 -6.37 -5.45
C LYS A 26 3.00 -6.35 -5.11
N PRO A 27 3.67 -5.23 -5.33
CA PRO A 27 3.29 -4.09 -6.14
C PRO A 27 3.38 -4.44 -7.62
N PRO A 28 2.56 -3.85 -8.48
CA PRO A 28 2.65 -4.11 -9.92
C PRO A 28 3.89 -3.54 -10.57
N VAL A 29 4.50 -2.54 -9.94
CA VAL A 29 5.65 -1.78 -10.42
C VAL A 29 6.63 -1.48 -9.28
N ILE A 30 7.90 -1.29 -9.59
CA ILE A 30 8.95 -0.95 -8.60
C ILE A 30 9.48 0.49 -8.76
N ASP A 31 9.23 1.13 -9.91
CA ASP A 31 9.74 2.45 -10.23
C ASP A 31 8.84 3.19 -11.24
N ARG A 32 9.23 4.42 -11.57
CA ARG A 32 8.51 5.28 -12.53
C ARG A 32 8.58 4.76 -13.96
N GLU A 33 9.65 4.10 -14.35
CA GLU A 33 9.79 3.51 -15.70
C GLU A 33 8.81 2.35 -15.85
N GLN A 34 8.78 1.42 -14.91
CA GLN A 34 7.81 0.34 -14.88
C GLN A 34 6.37 0.86 -14.81
N TRP A 35 6.12 1.93 -14.03
CA TRP A 35 4.81 2.55 -14.00
C TRP A 35 4.36 3.05 -15.37
N ALA A 36 5.21 3.77 -16.09
CA ALA A 36 4.91 4.27 -17.44
C ALA A 36 4.65 3.13 -18.45
N ARG A 37 5.33 1.99 -18.28
CA ARG A 37 5.12 0.76 -19.07
C ARG A 37 3.82 0.07 -18.68
N PHE A 38 3.57 -0.11 -17.40
CA PHE A 38 2.39 -0.78 -16.88
C PHE A 38 1.09 -0.05 -17.27
N GLN A 39 1.08 1.29 -17.26
CA GLN A 39 -0.05 2.09 -17.72
C GLN A 39 -0.45 1.80 -19.18
N LYS A 40 0.49 1.46 -20.05
CA LYS A 40 0.18 1.13 -21.46
C LYS A 40 -0.65 -0.14 -21.59
N LEU A 41 -0.65 -1.01 -20.59
CA LEU A 41 -1.47 -2.22 -20.58
C LEU A 41 -2.98 -1.93 -20.55
N GLU A 42 -3.40 -0.72 -20.14
CA GLU A 42 -4.80 -0.28 -20.20
C GLU A 42 -5.34 -0.24 -21.64
N GLN A 43 -4.43 -0.07 -22.63
CA GLN A 43 -4.79 -0.03 -24.04
C GLN A 43 -4.72 -1.41 -24.72
N ALA A 44 -4.19 -2.42 -24.03
CA ALA A 44 -4.12 -3.78 -24.54
C ALA A 44 -5.48 -4.47 -24.46
N PRO A 45 -5.81 -5.38 -25.42
CA PRO A 45 -7.09 -6.11 -25.41
C PRO A 45 -7.11 -7.24 -24.37
N ILE A 46 -6.58 -7.00 -23.21
CA ILE A 46 -6.52 -7.92 -22.05
C ILE A 46 -7.09 -7.27 -20.80
N ARG A 47 -7.32 -8.08 -19.78
CA ARG A 47 -7.63 -7.61 -18.43
C ARG A 47 -6.42 -7.79 -17.54
N VAL A 48 -6.11 -6.75 -16.76
CA VAL A 48 -5.04 -6.77 -15.77
C VAL A 48 -5.64 -6.51 -14.40
N GLY A 49 -5.41 -7.42 -13.46
CA GLY A 49 -5.78 -7.28 -12.06
C GLY A 49 -4.55 -7.30 -11.17
N VAL A 50 -4.57 -6.51 -10.09
CA VAL A 50 -3.52 -6.50 -9.06
C VAL A 50 -4.11 -6.99 -7.74
N CYS A 51 -3.39 -7.84 -7.03
CA CYS A 51 -3.84 -8.49 -5.80
C CYS A 51 -3.75 -7.51 -4.61
N PHE A 52 -4.85 -6.81 -4.33
CA PHE A 52 -5.06 -6.05 -3.11
C PHE A 52 -6.11 -6.75 -2.23
N GLN A 53 -5.76 -7.94 -1.73
CA GLN A 53 -6.68 -8.83 -1.02
C GLN A 53 -7.29 -8.20 0.24
N ASN A 54 -6.61 -7.25 0.88
CA ASN A 54 -7.12 -6.56 2.07
C ASN A 54 -8.44 -5.81 1.81
N ARG A 55 -8.73 -5.46 0.56
CA ARG A 55 -10.01 -4.85 0.15
C ARG A 55 -11.22 -5.76 0.43
N TYR A 56 -11.00 -7.07 0.55
CA TYR A 56 -12.02 -8.11 0.73
C TYR A 56 -12.04 -8.68 2.15
N ASN A 57 -11.28 -8.10 3.07
CA ASN A 57 -11.39 -8.43 4.49
C ASN A 57 -12.76 -7.99 5.00
N ARG A 58 -13.42 -8.84 5.81
CA ARG A 58 -14.79 -8.57 6.30
C ARG A 58 -14.93 -7.23 7.00
N SER A 59 -13.92 -6.82 7.78
CA SER A 59 -13.88 -5.50 8.43
C SER A 59 -13.87 -4.35 7.42
N VAL A 60 -13.14 -4.51 6.31
CA VAL A 60 -13.05 -3.50 5.24
C VAL A 60 -14.37 -3.41 4.47
N GLU A 61 -15.01 -4.54 4.18
CA GLU A 61 -16.33 -4.58 3.54
C GLU A 61 -17.38 -3.89 4.41
N LEU A 62 -17.43 -4.22 5.71
CA LEU A 62 -18.35 -3.59 6.66
C LEU A 62 -18.10 -2.07 6.78
N LEU A 63 -16.84 -1.64 6.83
CA LEU A 63 -16.52 -0.21 6.87
C LEU A 63 -16.96 0.49 5.58
N ARG A 64 -16.77 -0.13 4.43
CA ARG A 64 -17.23 0.40 3.14
C ARG A 64 -18.76 0.54 3.10
N GLU A 65 -19.50 -0.48 3.57
CA GLU A 65 -20.96 -0.45 3.69
C GLU A 65 -21.41 0.68 4.63
N LEU A 66 -20.73 0.83 5.78
CA LEU A 66 -21.00 1.89 6.74
C LEU A 66 -20.80 3.29 6.15
N LEU A 67 -19.66 3.52 5.48
CA LEU A 67 -19.36 4.78 4.82
C LEU A 67 -20.40 5.09 3.71
N ALA A 68 -20.74 4.09 2.90
CA ALA A 68 -21.75 4.24 1.85
C ALA A 68 -23.16 4.56 2.40
N SER A 69 -23.46 4.15 3.62
CA SER A 69 -24.74 4.46 4.29
C SER A 69 -24.88 5.93 4.68
N GLY A 70 -23.81 6.70 4.69
CA GLY A 70 -23.78 8.09 5.15
C GLY A 70 -23.95 8.26 6.69
N LYS A 71 -24.11 7.18 7.46
CA LYS A 71 -24.32 7.25 8.91
C LYS A 71 -23.18 7.92 9.67
N PRO A 72 -21.88 7.71 9.32
CA PRO A 72 -20.78 8.36 10.02
C PRO A 72 -20.72 9.87 9.76
N GLY A 73 -21.45 10.39 8.77
CA GLY A 73 -21.33 11.78 8.36
C GLY A 73 -20.04 12.02 7.60
N LYS A 74 -19.47 13.23 7.75
CA LYS A 74 -18.28 13.63 7.03
C LYS A 74 -17.01 13.12 7.71
N ILE A 75 -16.19 12.42 6.98
CA ILE A 75 -14.86 12.03 7.47
C ILE A 75 -13.94 13.26 7.46
N LEU A 76 -13.31 13.51 8.59
CA LEU A 76 -12.41 14.64 8.80
C LEU A 76 -10.94 14.25 8.70
N GLY A 77 -10.62 13.02 9.05
CA GLY A 77 -9.25 12.54 9.03
C GLY A 77 -9.14 11.05 9.25
N ALA A 78 -7.91 10.56 9.17
CA ALA A 78 -7.57 9.18 9.44
C ALA A 78 -6.19 9.06 10.10
N ARG A 79 -5.95 7.91 10.71
CA ARG A 79 -4.59 7.45 11.02
C ARG A 79 -4.45 5.98 10.68
N ALA A 80 -3.27 5.59 10.21
CA ALA A 80 -3.00 4.22 9.85
C ALA A 80 -1.58 3.83 10.23
N PHE A 81 -1.44 2.64 10.83
CA PHE A 81 -0.17 2.14 11.34
C PHE A 81 0.07 0.71 10.88
N VAL A 82 1.29 0.49 10.39
CA VAL A 82 1.86 -0.84 10.09
C VAL A 82 3.15 -0.97 10.90
N THR A 83 3.06 -1.62 12.05
CA THR A 83 4.17 -1.76 12.99
C THR A 83 4.54 -3.22 13.12
N TRP A 84 5.49 -3.64 12.30
CA TRP A 84 5.94 -5.02 12.20
C TRP A 84 7.41 -5.16 12.56
N HIS A 85 7.84 -6.39 12.74
CA HIS A 85 9.23 -6.76 12.96
C HIS A 85 9.74 -7.64 11.82
N ARG A 86 10.88 -7.26 11.25
CA ARG A 86 11.64 -8.07 10.29
C ARG A 86 13.10 -8.03 10.63
N GLU A 87 13.70 -9.20 10.68
CA GLU A 87 15.14 -9.36 10.89
C GLU A 87 15.90 -9.52 9.57
N ALA A 88 17.22 -9.45 9.63
CA ALA A 88 18.09 -9.57 8.48
C ALA A 88 17.82 -10.81 7.59
N PRO A 89 17.57 -12.02 8.13
CA PRO A 89 17.31 -13.21 7.29
C PRO A 89 16.13 -13.06 6.33
N TYR A 90 15.07 -12.32 6.73
CA TYR A 90 13.92 -12.05 5.85
C TYR A 90 14.34 -11.41 4.51
N TYR A 91 15.36 -10.59 4.55
CA TYR A 91 15.88 -9.89 3.36
C TYR A 91 16.99 -10.67 2.68
N THR A 92 17.98 -11.15 3.43
CA THR A 92 19.19 -11.76 2.88
C THR A 92 18.95 -13.14 2.24
N GLU A 93 17.97 -13.89 2.72
CA GLU A 93 17.65 -15.22 2.19
C GLU A 93 16.83 -15.17 0.89
N SER A 94 16.21 -14.05 0.58
CA SER A 94 15.34 -13.93 -0.59
C SER A 94 16.10 -13.68 -1.89
N GLY A 95 17.28 -13.07 -1.82
CA GLY A 95 18.10 -12.68 -2.96
C GLY A 95 17.61 -11.47 -3.76
N TRP A 96 16.46 -10.88 -3.40
CA TRP A 96 15.91 -9.71 -4.08
C TRP A 96 15.33 -8.64 -3.15
N ARG A 97 14.87 -9.04 -1.95
CA ARG A 97 14.36 -8.08 -0.97
C ARG A 97 15.47 -7.19 -0.42
N GLY A 98 15.11 -6.00 0.00
CA GLY A 98 16.02 -5.02 0.57
C GLY A 98 16.84 -4.27 -0.46
N THR A 99 16.67 -4.49 -1.77
CA THR A 99 17.39 -3.81 -2.83
C THR A 99 16.49 -2.84 -3.60
N LEU A 100 17.01 -1.68 -3.97
CA LEU A 100 16.27 -0.72 -4.80
C LEU A 100 15.99 -1.27 -6.20
N GLU A 101 16.94 -1.99 -6.77
CA GLU A 101 16.84 -2.53 -8.12
C GLU A 101 15.74 -3.59 -8.29
N MET A 102 15.54 -4.45 -7.29
CA MET A 102 14.66 -5.62 -7.43
C MET A 102 13.38 -5.52 -6.59
N GLU A 103 13.42 -4.87 -5.42
CA GLU A 103 12.23 -4.66 -4.59
C GLU A 103 11.54 -3.32 -4.90
N GLY A 104 12.32 -2.26 -5.24
CA GLY A 104 11.82 -0.93 -5.60
C GLY A 104 11.60 -0.01 -4.40
N GLY A 105 11.79 -0.49 -3.19
CA GLY A 105 11.61 0.19 -1.91
C GLY A 105 11.44 -0.81 -0.79
N GLY A 106 11.27 -0.33 0.43
CA GLY A 106 11.20 -1.16 1.63
C GLY A 106 9.79 -1.30 2.18
N VAL A 107 9.62 -0.86 3.44
CA VAL A 107 8.36 -1.02 4.17
C VAL A 107 7.18 -0.38 3.44
N LEU A 108 7.41 0.72 2.72
CA LEU A 108 6.35 1.43 2.01
C LEU A 108 5.73 0.57 0.90
N ILE A 109 6.55 0.09 -0.02
CA ILE A 109 6.09 -0.62 -1.22
C ILE A 109 5.73 -2.08 -0.94
N ASN A 110 6.35 -2.71 0.05
CA ASN A 110 6.16 -4.12 0.33
C ASN A 110 5.11 -4.37 1.42
N GLN A 111 5.37 -3.93 2.66
CA GLN A 111 4.52 -4.28 3.80
C GLN A 111 3.29 -3.38 3.91
N SER A 112 3.43 -2.09 3.59
CA SER A 112 2.38 -1.12 3.91
C SER A 112 1.52 -0.67 2.72
N VAL A 113 1.82 -1.11 1.51
CA VAL A 113 1.06 -0.72 0.29
C VAL A 113 -0.44 -1.07 0.39
N HIS A 114 -0.80 -2.17 1.05
CA HIS A 114 -2.20 -2.52 1.29
C HIS A 114 -2.93 -1.49 2.16
N THR A 115 -2.24 -0.96 3.17
CA THR A 115 -2.81 0.03 4.08
C THR A 115 -2.97 1.38 3.40
N LEU A 116 -2.01 1.77 2.57
CA LEU A 116 -2.13 2.96 1.71
C LEU A 116 -3.28 2.83 0.71
N ASP A 117 -3.43 1.65 0.11
CA ASP A 117 -4.55 1.36 -0.77
C ASP A 117 -5.90 1.53 -0.05
N LEU A 118 -6.02 1.05 1.18
CA LEU A 118 -7.23 1.22 1.99
C LEU A 118 -7.52 2.68 2.32
N LEU A 119 -6.50 3.48 2.65
CA LEU A 119 -6.68 4.93 2.83
C LEU A 119 -7.24 5.57 1.56
N GLY A 120 -6.68 5.24 0.40
CA GLY A 120 -7.20 5.70 -0.89
C GLY A 120 -8.65 5.25 -1.17
N GLN A 121 -9.01 4.01 -0.77
CA GLN A 121 -10.38 3.51 -0.91
C GLN A 121 -11.40 4.26 -0.04
N PHE A 122 -10.99 4.70 1.15
CA PHE A 122 -11.89 5.35 2.11
C PHE A 122 -11.93 6.87 1.97
N LEU A 123 -10.80 7.49 1.62
CA LEU A 123 -10.64 8.95 1.61
C LEU A 123 -10.59 9.54 0.19
N GLY A 124 -10.42 8.70 -0.83
CA GLY A 124 -10.28 9.14 -2.21
C GLY A 124 -8.83 9.32 -2.66
N ARG A 125 -8.61 10.19 -3.63
CA ARG A 125 -7.29 10.44 -4.19
C ARG A 125 -6.46 11.34 -3.28
N ALA A 126 -5.24 10.91 -2.96
CA ALA A 126 -4.26 11.78 -2.31
C ALA A 126 -3.88 12.95 -3.22
N GLU A 127 -3.83 14.16 -2.64
CA GLU A 127 -3.49 15.40 -3.35
C GLU A 127 -2.07 15.86 -3.01
N GLU A 128 -1.71 15.82 -1.72
CA GLU A 128 -0.39 16.20 -1.24
C GLU A 128 0.13 15.18 -0.24
N VAL A 129 1.44 15.02 -0.19
CA VAL A 129 2.13 14.13 0.75
C VAL A 129 3.38 14.83 1.28
N GLU A 130 3.48 14.93 2.59
CA GLU A 130 4.71 15.24 3.29
C GLU A 130 5.19 13.98 4.00
N ALA A 131 6.40 13.52 3.70
CA ALA A 131 6.90 12.25 4.22
C ALA A 131 8.39 12.28 4.53
N THR A 132 8.75 11.49 5.52
CA THR A 132 10.14 11.11 5.80
C THR A 132 10.27 9.59 5.80
N MET A 133 11.44 9.10 5.40
CA MET A 133 11.75 7.69 5.45
C MET A 133 13.23 7.47 5.74
N GLY A 134 13.53 6.33 6.34
CA GLY A 134 14.90 5.99 6.68
C GLY A 134 15.09 4.52 7.02
N ASN A 135 16.35 4.14 7.12
CA ASN A 135 16.74 2.84 7.62
C ASN A 135 17.32 3.01 9.03
N HIS A 136 16.57 2.58 10.03
CA HIS A 136 16.94 2.74 11.45
C HIS A 136 17.53 1.47 12.06
N HIS A 137 16.97 0.32 11.71
CA HIS A 137 17.29 -0.98 12.32
C HIS A 137 18.20 -1.84 11.44
N LEU A 138 17.98 -1.83 10.13
CA LEU A 138 18.63 -2.73 9.18
C LEU A 138 19.76 -2.06 8.39
N LYS A 139 20.43 -1.08 9.00
CA LYS A 139 21.60 -0.42 8.40
C LYS A 139 22.64 -1.45 7.97
N ASN A 140 23.16 -1.29 6.76
CA ASN A 140 24.13 -2.20 6.13
C ASN A 140 23.56 -3.61 5.78
N VAL A 141 22.26 -3.85 5.96
CA VAL A 141 21.60 -5.09 5.55
C VAL A 141 20.73 -4.86 4.32
N ILE A 142 20.02 -3.73 4.28
CA ILE A 142 19.14 -3.36 3.17
C ILE A 142 19.50 -1.96 2.65
N GLU A 143 19.23 -1.72 1.38
CA GLU A 143 19.40 -0.43 0.70
C GLU A 143 18.19 0.50 0.87
N VAL A 144 17.05 -0.09 1.19
CA VAL A 144 15.74 0.55 1.23
C VAL A 144 15.36 0.96 2.66
N GLU A 145 14.24 1.66 2.80
CA GLU A 145 13.74 2.10 4.11
C GLU A 145 13.09 0.96 4.90
N ASP A 146 13.37 0.91 6.20
CA ASP A 146 12.65 0.07 7.15
C ASP A 146 11.54 0.83 7.91
N THR A 147 11.54 2.15 7.81
CA THR A 147 10.59 3.04 8.50
C THR A 147 10.22 4.22 7.62
N MET A 148 8.93 4.57 7.62
CA MET A 148 8.44 5.77 6.97
C MET A 148 7.28 6.40 7.74
N GLU A 149 7.17 7.71 7.63
CA GLU A 149 6.15 8.54 8.23
C GLU A 149 5.61 9.50 7.18
N ALA A 150 4.29 9.67 7.14
CA ALA A 150 3.68 10.60 6.20
C ALA A 150 2.47 11.33 6.78
N TYR A 151 2.32 12.58 6.37
CA TYR A 151 1.09 13.33 6.42
C TYR A 151 0.53 13.45 5.01
N ILE A 152 -0.69 12.98 4.82
CA ILE A 152 -1.32 12.87 3.49
C ILE A 152 -2.61 13.67 3.49
N THR A 153 -2.82 14.54 2.48
CA THR A 153 -4.08 15.24 2.26
C THR A 153 -4.89 14.58 1.13
N PHE A 154 -6.21 14.50 1.36
CA PHE A 154 -7.17 13.94 0.41
C PHE A 154 -8.26 14.99 0.09
N GLY A 155 -7.84 16.18 -0.24
CA GLY A 155 -8.71 17.34 -0.31
C GLY A 155 -9.02 17.84 1.10
N GLN A 156 -10.19 17.49 1.65
CA GLN A 156 -10.57 17.92 3.00
C GLN A 156 -10.09 17.01 4.12
N PRO A 157 -10.25 15.66 4.06
CA PRO A 157 -9.69 14.79 5.07
C PRO A 157 -8.17 14.68 4.94
N THR A 158 -7.51 14.52 6.09
CA THR A 158 -6.06 14.30 6.19
C THR A 158 -5.79 12.96 6.87
N ALA A 159 -4.64 12.34 6.61
CA ALA A 159 -4.24 11.11 7.25
C ALA A 159 -2.80 11.19 7.78
N LEU A 160 -2.60 10.66 9.00
CA LEU A 160 -1.30 10.29 9.52
C LEU A 160 -1.03 8.83 9.17
N PHE A 161 0.10 8.59 8.54
CA PHE A 161 0.53 7.25 8.16
C PHE A 161 1.91 6.96 8.73
N TYR A 162 2.05 5.80 9.37
CA TYR A 162 3.33 5.30 9.88
C TYR A 162 3.50 3.84 9.52
N ALA A 163 4.64 3.49 8.98
CA ALA A 163 4.99 2.11 8.68
C ALA A 163 6.44 1.82 9.10
N THR A 164 6.64 0.70 9.76
CA THR A 164 7.98 0.24 10.14
C THR A 164 8.06 -1.28 10.18
N THR A 165 9.23 -1.82 9.84
CA THR A 165 9.63 -3.20 10.12
C THR A 165 10.63 -3.30 11.28
N ALA A 166 10.93 -2.17 11.91
CA ALA A 166 11.86 -2.04 13.05
C ALA A 166 11.16 -2.03 14.42
N TYR A 167 9.93 -2.54 14.50
CA TYR A 167 9.19 -2.61 15.77
C TYR A 167 9.59 -3.85 16.59
N CYS A 168 9.22 -3.89 17.87
CA CYS A 168 9.58 -5.02 18.75
C CYS A 168 8.83 -6.32 18.44
N ALA A 169 7.67 -6.24 17.78
CA ALA A 169 6.83 -7.38 17.39
C ALA A 169 5.87 -6.99 16.25
N ASN A 170 5.22 -7.98 15.64
CA ASN A 170 4.15 -7.70 14.69
C ASN A 170 2.88 -7.30 15.43
N SER A 171 2.39 -6.09 15.17
CA SER A 171 1.08 -5.62 15.63
C SER A 171 0.02 -5.80 14.55
N PRO A 172 -1.26 -5.90 14.92
CA PRO A 172 -2.33 -5.76 13.95
C PRO A 172 -2.22 -4.45 13.18
N VAL A 173 -2.52 -4.47 11.89
CA VAL A 173 -2.63 -3.23 11.10
C VAL A 173 -3.81 -2.42 11.60
N LEU A 174 -3.57 -1.15 11.86
CA LEU A 174 -4.58 -0.21 12.33
C LEU A 174 -4.93 0.78 11.21
N VAL A 175 -6.23 0.94 10.96
CA VAL A 175 -6.80 2.05 10.18
C VAL A 175 -7.97 2.60 10.96
N GLU A 176 -7.90 3.86 11.36
CA GLU A 176 -8.96 4.57 12.06
C GLU A 176 -9.40 5.79 11.26
N LEU A 177 -10.70 6.01 11.23
CA LEU A 177 -11.30 7.20 10.62
C LEU A 177 -11.91 8.08 11.71
N ALA A 178 -11.68 9.38 11.61
CA ALA A 178 -12.33 10.38 12.45
C ALA A 178 -13.48 11.02 11.67
N ASP A 179 -14.67 10.99 12.24
CA ASP A 179 -15.88 11.54 11.66
C ASP A 179 -16.52 12.62 12.55
N VAL A 180 -17.49 13.33 12.00
CA VAL A 180 -18.42 14.16 12.76
C VAL A 180 -19.69 13.35 12.97
N LEU A 181 -19.76 12.62 14.06
CA LEU A 181 -21.04 12.03 14.49
C LEU A 181 -22.03 13.15 14.78
N PRO A 182 -23.25 13.10 14.25
CA PRO A 182 -24.32 14.01 14.66
C PRO A 182 -24.52 13.90 16.19
N ARG A 183 -24.51 15.02 16.91
CA ARG A 183 -24.70 15.05 18.38
C ARG A 183 -25.95 14.30 18.85
N SER A 184 -26.96 14.18 17.99
CA SER A 184 -28.20 13.43 18.23
C SER A 184 -28.06 11.92 18.47
N LEU A 185 -26.86 11.36 18.32
CA LEU A 185 -26.62 9.94 18.68
C LEU A 185 -26.14 9.76 20.15
N PHE A 186 -25.93 10.87 20.88
CA PHE A 186 -25.49 10.85 22.29
C PHE A 186 -26.55 11.43 23.24
N GLU A 187 -27.70 11.83 22.72
CA GLU A 187 -28.93 12.20 23.46
C GLU A 187 -29.93 11.02 23.45
#